data_a9b053f70615e5583cbb972c0ac5e73e
#
_entry.id   a9b053f70615e5583cbb972c0ac5e73e
#
_cell.length_a   1.000
_cell.length_b   1.000
_cell.length_c   1.000
_cell.angle_alpha   90.00
_cell.angle_beta   90.00
_cell.angle_gamma   90.00
#
_symmetry.space_group_name_H-M   'P 1'
#
loop_
_entity.id
_entity.type
_entity.pdbx_description
1 polymer ?
#
loop_
_entity_poly.entity_id
_entity_poly.type
_entity_poly.pdbx_seq_one_letter_code
_entity_poly.pdbx_strand_id
1 'polypeptide(L)'
;GGGIQQISNKTVDFGASDAPLKGEDLDSKGLIQFPMIMGGVVPVFNLPGIETNVLKLDGDAFARIYLGEIKNWNDPAIAKLNPGLKLPAKEITVVHRSDGSGTSFIFTNYLSKVSAHWKNKVGFGTAVDWPVGLGGKGNEGVASYVRQVEGSIGYVEYAYALQNKMSTALLQNRDGAFVAATAQAFQAAAANADWQKADHFGAILTDQPGKESWPITGASFILIYKQQGDAAKAKAMLKFFDWCYRNGQELAASLDYIPIPEKVYSTVEKLWAGKVLAGGKPVWQ
;
A
#
# COMPACT_ATOMS: atom_id res chain seq x y z
N GLY A 1 -4.15 -8.75 -5.88
CA GLY A 1 -4.69 -10.14 -6.07
C GLY A 1 -4.42 -10.69 -7.46
N GLY A 2 -4.64 -9.88 -8.52
CA GLY A 2 -4.49 -10.33 -9.90
C GLY A 2 -3.06 -10.80 -10.26
N GLY A 3 -2.04 -10.06 -9.85
CA GLY A 3 -0.64 -10.44 -10.08
C GLY A 3 -0.26 -11.75 -9.40
N ILE A 4 -0.69 -11.94 -8.14
CA ILE A 4 -0.49 -13.20 -7.43
C ILE A 4 -1.19 -14.36 -8.14
N GLN A 5 -2.43 -14.16 -8.58
CA GLN A 5 -3.21 -15.17 -9.27
C GLN A 5 -2.56 -15.57 -10.61
N GLN A 6 -2.15 -14.59 -11.42
CA GLN A 6 -1.56 -14.86 -12.74
C GLN A 6 -0.22 -15.58 -12.63
N ILE A 7 0.68 -15.15 -11.72
CA ILE A 7 1.95 -15.85 -11.51
C ILE A 7 1.72 -17.25 -10.95
N SER A 8 0.78 -17.44 -10.04
CA SER A 8 0.43 -18.77 -9.51
C SER A 8 -0.11 -19.72 -10.59
N ASN A 9 -0.85 -19.19 -11.56
CA ASN A 9 -1.41 -19.94 -12.69
C ASN A 9 -0.45 -20.09 -13.87
N LYS A 10 0.78 -19.58 -13.76
CA LYS A 10 1.82 -19.68 -14.81
C LYS A 10 1.42 -19.01 -16.13
N THR A 11 0.63 -17.94 -16.08
CA THR A 11 0.19 -17.20 -17.27
C THR A 11 1.06 -15.98 -17.60
N VAL A 12 2.01 -15.65 -16.71
CA VAL A 12 2.93 -14.51 -16.85
C VAL A 12 4.34 -14.90 -16.40
N ASP A 13 5.35 -14.15 -16.82
CA ASP A 13 6.75 -14.37 -16.43
C ASP A 13 7.06 -13.81 -15.04
N PHE A 14 6.37 -12.72 -14.67
CA PHE A 14 6.42 -12.15 -13.33
C PHE A 14 5.04 -11.60 -12.92
N GLY A 15 4.80 -11.54 -11.64
CA GLY A 15 3.65 -10.87 -11.04
C GLY A 15 4.09 -9.69 -10.19
N ALA A 16 3.17 -8.75 -9.93
CA ALA A 16 3.39 -7.67 -8.99
C ALA A 16 2.27 -7.64 -7.94
N SER A 17 2.63 -7.34 -6.69
CA SER A 17 1.68 -7.25 -5.58
C SER A 17 2.21 -6.37 -4.46
N ASP A 18 1.34 -5.56 -3.84
CA ASP A 18 1.68 -4.81 -2.63
C ASP A 18 1.44 -5.64 -1.34
N ALA A 19 0.83 -6.81 -1.49
CA ALA A 19 0.75 -7.81 -0.42
C ALA A 19 1.90 -8.81 -0.59
N PRO A 20 2.91 -8.81 0.29
CA PRO A 20 3.96 -9.81 0.25
C PRO A 20 3.38 -11.19 0.58
N LEU A 21 3.84 -12.22 -0.11
CA LEU A 21 3.53 -13.60 0.20
C LEU A 21 4.38 -14.07 1.38
N LYS A 22 3.83 -14.97 2.18
CA LYS A 22 4.59 -15.67 3.22
C LYS A 22 5.58 -16.66 2.62
N GLY A 23 6.66 -16.97 3.33
CA GLY A 23 7.68 -17.91 2.87
C GLY A 23 7.11 -19.26 2.45
N GLU A 24 6.17 -19.82 3.21
CA GLU A 24 5.49 -21.09 2.90
C GLU A 24 4.73 -21.03 1.56
N ASP A 25 4.06 -19.92 1.28
CA ASP A 25 3.33 -19.71 0.02
C ASP A 25 4.31 -19.57 -1.17
N LEU A 26 5.42 -18.86 -0.96
CA LEU A 26 6.48 -18.72 -1.97
C LEU A 26 7.11 -20.07 -2.30
N ASP A 27 7.43 -20.86 -1.27
CA ASP A 27 8.07 -22.15 -1.45
C ASP A 27 7.12 -23.16 -2.13
N SER A 28 5.87 -23.23 -1.70
CA SER A 28 4.85 -24.10 -2.31
C SER A 28 4.60 -23.82 -3.77
N LYS A 29 4.77 -22.55 -4.21
CA LYS A 29 4.60 -22.11 -5.60
C LYS A 29 5.89 -22.07 -6.39
N GLY A 30 7.04 -22.35 -5.77
CA GLY A 30 8.36 -22.22 -6.37
C GLY A 30 8.73 -20.77 -6.76
N LEU A 31 8.27 -19.80 -5.97
CA LEU A 31 8.46 -18.37 -6.21
C LEU A 31 9.51 -17.77 -5.27
N ILE A 32 10.10 -16.67 -5.70
CA ILE A 32 10.73 -15.66 -4.86
C ILE A 32 10.02 -14.34 -5.04
N GLN A 33 10.16 -13.45 -4.06
CA GLN A 33 9.70 -12.07 -4.15
C GLN A 33 10.81 -11.11 -3.77
N PHE A 34 10.70 -9.88 -4.29
CA PHE A 34 11.59 -8.79 -3.93
C PHE A 34 10.88 -7.43 -4.10
N PRO A 35 11.18 -6.42 -3.26
CA PRO A 35 10.55 -5.11 -3.35
C PRO A 35 11.08 -4.36 -4.58
N MET A 36 10.22 -3.68 -5.33
CA MET A 36 10.60 -2.94 -6.53
C MET A 36 10.43 -1.43 -6.36
N ILE A 37 9.39 -1.00 -5.66
CA ILE A 37 9.03 0.40 -5.48
C ILE A 37 8.19 0.55 -4.21
N MET A 38 8.14 1.75 -3.66
CA MET A 38 7.32 2.07 -2.49
C MET A 38 6.36 3.21 -2.79
N GLY A 39 5.27 3.27 -2.03
CA GLY A 39 4.29 4.34 -2.13
C GLY A 39 3.40 4.42 -0.89
N GLY A 40 2.47 5.37 -0.89
CA GLY A 40 1.52 5.56 0.20
C GLY A 40 0.11 5.22 -0.22
N VAL A 41 -0.66 4.67 0.70
CA VAL A 41 -2.12 4.61 0.63
C VAL A 41 -2.67 5.80 1.41
N VAL A 42 -3.59 6.54 0.80
CA VAL A 42 -4.07 7.79 1.38
C VAL A 42 -5.58 7.81 1.51
N PRO A 43 -6.12 8.34 2.62
CA PRO A 43 -7.54 8.62 2.74
C PRO A 43 -7.91 9.77 1.81
N VAL A 44 -8.91 9.54 0.98
CA VAL A 44 -9.50 10.57 0.10
C VAL A 44 -10.95 10.80 0.47
N PHE A 45 -11.40 12.04 0.45
CA PHE A 45 -12.76 12.38 0.82
C PHE A 45 -13.39 13.44 -0.10
N ASN A 46 -14.71 13.52 -0.06
CA ASN A 46 -15.49 14.52 -0.80
C ASN A 46 -16.39 15.31 0.17
N LEU A 47 -15.83 16.37 0.74
CA LEU A 47 -16.54 17.32 1.60
C LEU A 47 -16.37 18.73 1.05
N PRO A 48 -17.41 19.31 0.44
CA PRO A 48 -17.35 20.68 -0.04
C PRO A 48 -16.96 21.67 1.06
N GLY A 49 -16.02 22.57 0.74
CA GLY A 49 -15.51 23.56 1.69
C GLY A 49 -14.41 23.06 2.64
N ILE A 50 -14.01 21.80 2.57
CA ILE A 50 -12.86 21.27 3.31
C ILE A 50 -11.76 20.90 2.33
N GLU A 51 -10.65 21.63 2.39
CA GLU A 51 -9.52 21.46 1.50
C GLU A 51 -8.64 20.27 1.89
N THR A 52 -7.75 19.89 0.97
CA THR A 52 -6.74 18.86 1.22
C THR A 52 -5.85 19.25 2.40
N ASN A 53 -5.44 18.26 3.19
CA ASN A 53 -4.56 18.42 4.36
C ASN A 53 -5.09 19.36 5.46
N VAL A 54 -6.40 19.52 5.55
CA VAL A 54 -7.08 20.28 6.63
C VAL A 54 -7.72 19.31 7.63
N LEU A 55 -8.46 18.32 7.13
CA LEU A 55 -9.12 17.31 7.96
C LEU A 55 -8.07 16.40 8.64
N LYS A 56 -8.18 16.23 9.96
CA LYS A 56 -7.35 15.35 10.78
C LYS A 56 -8.12 14.10 11.19
N LEU A 57 -7.50 12.95 11.02
CA LEU A 57 -8.02 11.66 11.52
C LEU A 57 -6.90 10.94 12.29
N ASP A 58 -7.26 10.33 13.41
CA ASP A 58 -6.40 9.34 14.08
C ASP A 58 -6.80 7.92 13.66
N GLY A 59 -6.00 6.94 14.07
CA GLY A 59 -6.23 5.55 13.71
C GLY A 59 -7.53 4.98 14.26
N ASP A 60 -7.96 5.42 15.45
CA ASP A 60 -9.22 4.96 16.08
C ASP A 60 -10.44 5.49 15.31
N ALA A 61 -10.52 6.80 15.09
CA ALA A 61 -11.63 7.40 14.35
C ALA A 61 -11.70 6.80 12.92
N PHE A 62 -10.56 6.61 12.27
CA PHE A 62 -10.51 6.05 10.92
C PHE A 62 -11.01 4.60 10.89
N ALA A 63 -10.58 3.75 11.82
CA ALA A 63 -11.08 2.37 11.93
C ALA A 63 -12.59 2.34 12.22
N ARG A 64 -13.08 3.19 13.12
CA ARG A 64 -14.51 3.25 13.50
C ARG A 64 -15.40 3.76 12.38
N ILE A 65 -14.90 4.62 11.49
CA ILE A 65 -15.60 4.99 10.25
C ILE A 65 -15.81 3.74 9.38
N TYR A 66 -14.76 2.95 9.15
CA TYR A 66 -14.85 1.74 8.32
C TYR A 66 -15.58 0.57 8.99
N LEU A 67 -15.72 0.60 10.32
CA LEU A 67 -16.60 -0.31 11.06
C LEU A 67 -18.07 0.09 11.01
N GLY A 68 -18.40 1.30 10.52
CA GLY A 68 -19.75 1.86 10.51
C GLY A 68 -20.24 2.35 11.86
N GLU A 69 -19.32 2.59 12.81
CA GLU A 69 -19.63 3.10 14.14
C GLU A 69 -19.72 4.63 14.15
N ILE A 70 -18.81 5.30 13.44
CA ILE A 70 -18.89 6.73 13.17
C ILE A 70 -19.61 6.91 11.84
N LYS A 71 -20.81 7.49 11.89
CA LYS A 71 -21.70 7.59 10.74
C LYS A 71 -21.80 8.98 10.14
N ASN A 72 -21.40 10.01 10.88
CA ASN A 72 -21.53 11.40 10.45
C ASN A 72 -20.19 12.14 10.60
N TRP A 73 -19.93 13.08 9.70
CA TRP A 73 -18.70 13.87 9.71
C TRP A 73 -18.54 14.75 10.95
N ASN A 74 -19.65 15.22 11.55
CA ASN A 74 -19.64 16.00 12.78
C ASN A 74 -19.66 15.15 14.07
N ASP A 75 -19.35 13.85 13.97
CA ASP A 75 -19.21 12.98 15.15
C ASP A 75 -18.20 13.60 16.14
N PRO A 76 -18.49 13.58 17.47
CA PRO A 76 -17.60 14.12 18.48
C PRO A 76 -16.15 13.60 18.41
N ALA A 77 -15.93 12.35 18.00
CA ALA A 77 -14.59 11.78 17.84
C ALA A 77 -13.80 12.49 16.73
N ILE A 78 -14.44 12.82 15.61
CA ILE A 78 -13.80 13.58 14.53
C ILE A 78 -13.68 15.07 14.92
N ALA A 79 -14.73 15.65 15.49
CA ALA A 79 -14.75 17.06 15.87
C ALA A 79 -13.64 17.41 16.88
N LYS A 80 -13.36 16.52 17.84
CA LYS A 80 -12.28 16.67 18.83
C LYS A 80 -10.89 16.78 18.19
N LEU A 81 -10.65 16.07 17.09
CA LEU A 81 -9.39 16.11 16.35
C LEU A 81 -9.25 17.38 15.50
N ASN A 82 -10.37 18.06 15.23
CA ASN A 82 -10.49 19.19 14.31
C ASN A 82 -11.09 20.45 14.98
N PRO A 83 -10.50 20.96 16.08
CA PRO A 83 -11.04 22.13 16.75
C PRO A 83 -11.07 23.34 15.81
N GLY A 84 -12.21 24.00 15.72
CA GLY A 84 -12.43 25.16 14.85
C GLY A 84 -12.83 24.82 13.40
N LEU A 85 -12.75 23.56 12.96
CA LEU A 85 -13.24 23.15 11.66
C LEU A 85 -14.75 22.90 11.71
N LYS A 86 -15.51 23.56 10.85
CA LYS A 86 -16.97 23.35 10.75
C LYS A 86 -17.25 22.09 9.95
N LEU A 87 -17.36 20.97 10.66
CA LEU A 87 -17.73 19.70 10.04
C LEU A 87 -19.24 19.65 9.79
N PRO A 88 -19.68 19.23 8.58
CA PRO A 88 -21.11 19.15 8.28
C PRO A 88 -21.79 18.00 9.01
N ALA A 89 -23.05 18.19 9.38
CA ALA A 89 -23.93 17.10 9.87
C ALA A 89 -24.37 16.23 8.69
N LYS A 90 -23.40 15.58 8.05
CA LYS A 90 -23.58 14.77 6.84
C LYS A 90 -23.16 13.34 7.11
N GLU A 91 -23.95 12.39 6.60
CA GLU A 91 -23.63 10.97 6.69
C GLU A 91 -22.33 10.64 5.89
N ILE A 92 -21.52 9.78 6.46
CA ILE A 92 -20.29 9.28 5.84
C ILE A 92 -20.62 8.09 4.94
N THR A 93 -20.39 8.22 3.65
CA THR A 93 -20.41 7.09 2.72
C THR A 93 -19.01 6.50 2.59
N VAL A 94 -18.79 5.31 3.13
CA VAL A 94 -17.53 4.59 3.02
C VAL A 94 -17.40 3.99 1.62
N VAL A 95 -16.23 4.13 1.02
CA VAL A 95 -15.89 3.49 -0.27
C VAL A 95 -14.65 2.63 -0.08
N HIS A 96 -14.73 1.37 -0.52
CA HIS A 96 -13.64 0.39 -0.41
C HIS A 96 -13.42 -0.35 -1.73
N ARG A 97 -12.39 -1.18 -1.82
CA ARG A 97 -12.13 -2.04 -2.99
C ARG A 97 -13.09 -3.22 -3.02
N SER A 98 -13.58 -3.56 -4.22
CA SER A 98 -14.40 -4.74 -4.48
C SER A 98 -13.63 -5.92 -5.09
N ASP A 99 -12.38 -5.71 -5.44
CA ASP A 99 -11.45 -6.70 -6.03
C ASP A 99 -10.33 -7.07 -5.05
N GLY A 100 -9.61 -8.16 -5.33
CA GLY A 100 -8.40 -8.51 -4.60
C GLY A 100 -7.31 -7.46 -4.80
N SER A 101 -6.91 -6.74 -3.74
CA SER A 101 -6.13 -5.51 -3.80
C SER A 101 -4.98 -5.48 -2.80
N GLY A 102 -3.77 -5.21 -3.30
CA GLY A 102 -2.61 -4.90 -2.45
C GLY A 102 -2.80 -3.60 -1.66
N THR A 103 -3.44 -2.58 -2.26
CA THR A 103 -3.82 -1.34 -1.56
C THR A 103 -4.72 -1.63 -0.36
N SER A 104 -5.71 -2.52 -0.52
CA SER A 104 -6.55 -2.98 0.60
C SER A 104 -5.77 -3.75 1.65
N PHE A 105 -4.78 -4.58 1.25
CA PHE A 105 -3.91 -5.26 2.19
C PHE A 105 -3.15 -4.26 3.08
N ILE A 106 -2.50 -3.26 2.49
CA ILE A 106 -1.76 -2.22 3.22
C ILE A 106 -2.71 -1.47 4.15
N PHE A 107 -3.86 -1.03 3.63
CA PHE A 107 -4.86 -0.27 4.39
C PHE A 107 -5.43 -1.05 5.59
N THR A 108 -5.89 -2.28 5.37
CA THR A 108 -6.49 -3.12 6.41
C THR A 108 -5.45 -3.61 7.42
N ASN A 109 -4.19 -3.81 6.99
CA ASN A 109 -3.08 -4.08 7.90
C ASN A 109 -2.83 -2.89 8.85
N TYR A 110 -2.82 -1.65 8.33
CA TYR A 110 -2.74 -0.46 9.17
C TYR A 110 -3.90 -0.41 10.17
N LEU A 111 -5.16 -0.55 9.72
CA LEU A 111 -6.32 -0.54 10.63
C LEU A 111 -6.22 -1.62 11.71
N SER A 112 -5.68 -2.80 11.38
CA SER A 112 -5.45 -3.89 12.35
C SER A 112 -4.36 -3.58 13.36
N LYS A 113 -3.40 -2.70 13.04
CA LYS A 113 -2.36 -2.26 13.98
C LYS A 113 -2.86 -1.20 14.95
N VAL A 114 -3.71 -0.29 14.49
CA VAL A 114 -4.18 0.87 15.28
C VAL A 114 -5.51 0.63 15.98
N SER A 115 -6.24 -0.43 15.64
CA SER A 115 -7.53 -0.78 16.25
C SER A 115 -7.64 -2.27 16.54
N ALA A 116 -7.65 -2.64 17.82
CA ALA A 116 -7.90 -4.01 18.25
C ALA A 116 -9.31 -4.49 17.85
N HIS A 117 -10.30 -3.59 17.84
CA HIS A 117 -11.66 -3.91 17.41
C HIS A 117 -11.71 -4.28 15.92
N TRP A 118 -11.08 -3.48 15.05
CA TRP A 118 -10.93 -3.81 13.64
C TRP A 118 -10.22 -5.16 13.45
N LYS A 119 -9.06 -5.34 14.11
CA LYS A 119 -8.27 -6.56 14.03
C LYS A 119 -9.07 -7.82 14.32
N ASN A 120 -9.90 -7.77 15.38
CA ASN A 120 -10.67 -8.93 15.84
C ASN A 120 -11.92 -9.18 14.97
N LYS A 121 -12.54 -8.12 14.44
CA LYS A 121 -13.81 -8.22 13.69
C LYS A 121 -13.61 -8.47 12.21
N VAL A 122 -12.58 -7.84 11.61
CA VAL A 122 -12.34 -7.83 10.16
C VAL A 122 -10.97 -8.42 9.81
N GLY A 123 -9.92 -8.02 10.52
CA GLY A 123 -8.54 -8.39 10.21
C GLY A 123 -7.97 -7.65 9.00
N PHE A 124 -7.05 -8.30 8.27
CA PHE A 124 -6.43 -7.74 7.10
C PHE A 124 -6.19 -8.77 5.99
N GLY A 125 -6.20 -8.31 4.75
CA GLY A 125 -6.00 -9.14 3.57
C GLY A 125 -6.16 -8.35 2.28
N THR A 126 -5.90 -9.00 1.15
CA THR A 126 -6.17 -8.42 -0.18
C THR A 126 -7.66 -8.28 -0.46
N ALA A 127 -8.49 -9.06 0.23
CA ALA A 127 -9.94 -8.96 0.30
C ALA A 127 -10.36 -9.28 1.74
N VAL A 128 -11.33 -8.53 2.27
CA VAL A 128 -11.91 -8.69 3.60
C VAL A 128 -13.43 -8.55 3.52
N ASP A 129 -14.14 -9.01 4.55
CA ASP A 129 -15.58 -8.79 4.68
C ASP A 129 -15.82 -7.37 5.21
N TRP A 130 -16.05 -6.43 4.32
CA TRP A 130 -16.26 -5.03 4.66
C TRP A 130 -17.56 -4.85 5.45
N PRO A 131 -17.53 -4.25 6.65
CA PRO A 131 -18.73 -4.07 7.46
C PRO A 131 -19.76 -3.12 6.84
N VAL A 132 -19.30 -2.11 6.13
CA VAL A 132 -20.11 -1.06 5.48
C VAL A 132 -19.44 -0.56 4.22
N GLY A 133 -20.20 0.11 3.36
CA GLY A 133 -19.65 0.89 2.26
C GLY A 133 -19.99 0.36 0.87
N LEU A 134 -19.49 1.08 -0.12
CA LEU A 134 -19.63 0.79 -1.54
C LEU A 134 -18.34 0.24 -2.12
N GLY A 135 -18.42 -0.82 -2.91
CA GLY A 135 -17.27 -1.45 -3.55
C GLY A 135 -16.90 -0.82 -4.88
N GLY A 136 -15.69 -0.24 -5.00
CA GLY A 136 -15.11 0.24 -6.26
C GLY A 136 -14.05 -0.72 -6.80
N LYS A 137 -14.08 -1.03 -8.08
CA LYS A 137 -13.06 -1.87 -8.73
C LYS A 137 -11.83 -1.04 -9.08
N GLY A 138 -10.66 -1.45 -8.59
CA GLY A 138 -9.41 -0.71 -8.77
C GLY A 138 -9.35 0.58 -7.95
N ASN A 139 -8.19 1.25 -7.95
CA ASN A 139 -8.07 2.60 -7.40
C ASN A 139 -8.98 3.58 -8.16
N GLU A 140 -9.14 3.38 -9.47
CA GLU A 140 -9.99 4.18 -10.35
C GLU A 140 -11.45 4.12 -9.91
N GLY A 141 -11.97 2.94 -9.59
CA GLY A 141 -13.35 2.76 -9.14
C GLY A 141 -13.59 3.45 -7.80
N VAL A 142 -12.68 3.32 -6.84
CA VAL A 142 -12.77 4.03 -5.55
C VAL A 142 -12.70 5.53 -5.76
N ALA A 143 -11.72 6.03 -6.52
CA ALA A 143 -11.57 7.45 -6.82
C ALA A 143 -12.83 8.02 -7.51
N SER A 144 -13.40 7.28 -8.47
CA SER A 144 -14.62 7.67 -9.17
C SER A 144 -15.81 7.82 -8.22
N TYR A 145 -16.05 6.84 -7.34
CA TYR A 145 -17.14 6.92 -6.35
C TYR A 145 -16.95 8.09 -5.39
N VAL A 146 -15.74 8.26 -4.84
CA VAL A 146 -15.48 9.36 -3.90
C VAL A 146 -15.71 10.72 -4.56
N ARG A 147 -15.30 10.92 -5.79
CA ARG A 147 -15.53 12.17 -6.52
C ARG A 147 -17.01 12.47 -6.78
N GLN A 148 -17.81 11.43 -6.99
CA GLN A 148 -19.24 11.57 -7.35
C GLN A 148 -20.15 11.66 -6.11
N VAL A 149 -19.76 11.05 -4.99
CA VAL A 149 -20.61 10.95 -3.79
C VAL A 149 -20.14 11.94 -2.74
N GLU A 150 -20.87 13.03 -2.57
CA GLU A 150 -20.61 14.01 -1.54
C GLU A 150 -20.82 13.40 -0.14
N GLY A 151 -19.89 13.64 0.77
CA GLY A 151 -19.85 13.03 2.10
C GLY A 151 -19.10 11.70 2.15
N SER A 152 -18.54 11.24 1.03
CA SER A 152 -17.81 9.98 1.00
C SER A 152 -16.36 10.10 1.47
N ILE A 153 -15.85 8.96 1.93
CA ILE A 153 -14.44 8.70 2.24
C ILE A 153 -14.01 7.37 1.61
N GLY A 154 -12.85 7.34 1.02
CA GLY A 154 -12.23 6.14 0.47
C GLY A 154 -10.73 6.11 0.77
N TYR A 155 -10.04 5.10 0.26
CA TYR A 155 -8.60 5.01 0.26
C TYR A 155 -8.11 4.62 -1.15
N VAL A 156 -7.06 5.26 -1.60
CA VAL A 156 -6.41 4.99 -2.89
C VAL A 156 -4.90 5.07 -2.73
N GLU A 157 -4.19 4.55 -3.70
CA GLU A 157 -2.76 4.81 -3.81
C GLU A 157 -2.52 6.30 -4.16
N TYR A 158 -1.44 6.90 -3.62
CA TYR A 158 -1.20 8.34 -3.62
C TYR A 158 -1.20 8.99 -5.00
N ALA A 159 -0.59 8.35 -6.01
CA ALA A 159 -0.59 8.86 -7.38
C ALA A 159 -2.00 9.08 -7.94
N TYR A 160 -2.95 8.19 -7.60
CA TYR A 160 -4.37 8.36 -7.99
C TYR A 160 -5.03 9.55 -7.32
N ALA A 161 -4.72 9.82 -6.05
CA ALA A 161 -5.23 11.01 -5.36
C ALA A 161 -4.74 12.29 -6.04
N LEU A 162 -3.45 12.37 -6.37
CA LEU A 162 -2.85 13.52 -7.05
C LEU A 162 -3.39 13.71 -8.47
N GLN A 163 -3.39 12.67 -9.29
CA GLN A 163 -3.87 12.72 -10.68
C GLN A 163 -5.33 13.13 -10.77
N ASN A 164 -6.14 12.74 -9.79
CA ASN A 164 -7.57 13.09 -9.73
C ASN A 164 -7.85 14.34 -8.89
N LYS A 165 -6.83 15.03 -8.38
CA LYS A 165 -6.94 16.25 -7.55
C LYS A 165 -7.91 16.07 -6.37
N MET A 166 -7.80 14.92 -5.69
CA MET A 166 -8.67 14.57 -4.58
C MET A 166 -8.19 15.21 -3.28
N SER A 167 -9.10 15.58 -2.40
CA SER A 167 -8.76 16.02 -1.04
C SER A 167 -8.31 14.83 -0.20
N THR A 168 -7.17 14.98 0.48
CA THR A 168 -6.59 14.01 1.40
C THR A 168 -6.59 14.53 2.83
N ALA A 169 -6.73 13.62 3.81
CA ALA A 169 -6.69 13.95 5.23
C ALA A 169 -5.26 13.84 5.80
N LEU A 170 -4.98 14.62 6.82
CA LEU A 170 -3.85 14.39 7.72
C LEU A 170 -4.13 13.16 8.59
N LEU A 171 -3.17 12.26 8.72
CA LEU A 171 -3.27 11.12 9.63
C LEU A 171 -2.32 11.27 10.80
N GLN A 172 -2.82 10.91 12.00
CA GLN A 172 -1.96 10.78 13.16
C GLN A 172 -1.10 9.52 13.02
N ASN A 173 0.21 9.68 13.10
CA ASN A 173 1.15 8.58 13.04
C ASN A 173 1.42 7.97 14.42
N ARG A 174 2.23 6.92 14.49
CA ARG A 174 2.60 6.20 15.70
C ARG A 174 3.19 7.08 16.79
N ASP A 175 3.91 8.14 16.42
CA ASP A 175 4.55 9.10 17.34
C ASP A 175 3.61 10.24 17.76
N GLY A 176 2.32 10.18 17.36
CA GLY A 176 1.28 11.15 17.72
C GLY A 176 1.27 12.41 16.85
N ALA A 177 2.12 12.53 15.84
CA ALA A 177 2.14 13.66 14.92
C ALA A 177 1.09 13.49 13.81
N PHE A 178 0.39 14.59 13.47
CA PHE A 178 -0.45 14.63 12.27
C PHE A 178 0.41 14.95 11.07
N VAL A 179 0.46 14.03 10.11
CA VAL A 179 1.31 14.13 8.92
C VAL A 179 0.48 14.15 7.65
N ALA A 180 0.97 14.86 6.64
CA ALA A 180 0.41 14.85 5.29
C ALA A 180 1.05 13.70 4.47
N ALA A 181 0.29 13.19 3.52
CA ALA A 181 0.82 12.25 2.54
C ALA A 181 1.75 13.00 1.57
N THR A 182 3.03 12.72 1.67
CA THR A 182 4.08 13.28 0.79
C THR A 182 5.16 12.24 0.52
N ALA A 183 5.91 12.41 -0.57
CA ALA A 183 7.05 11.55 -0.88
C ALA A 183 8.04 11.48 0.30
N GLN A 184 8.31 12.60 0.98
CA GLN A 184 9.19 12.66 2.15
C GLN A 184 8.64 11.83 3.32
N ALA A 185 7.32 11.88 3.57
CA ALA A 185 6.70 11.12 4.65
C ALA A 185 6.71 9.59 4.37
N PHE A 186 6.60 9.19 3.11
CA PHE A 186 6.76 7.79 2.70
C PHE A 186 8.22 7.34 2.83
N GLN A 187 9.19 8.18 2.44
CA GLN A 187 10.62 7.92 2.62
C GLN A 187 10.98 7.78 4.10
N ALA A 188 10.44 8.64 4.97
CA ALA A 188 10.65 8.57 6.42
C ALA A 188 10.15 7.23 6.99
N ALA A 189 8.95 6.78 6.60
CA ALA A 189 8.42 5.48 7.01
C ALA A 189 9.30 4.33 6.50
N ALA A 190 9.73 4.37 5.25
CA ALA A 190 10.58 3.33 4.65
C ALA A 190 11.98 3.27 5.30
N ALA A 191 12.56 4.43 5.67
CA ALA A 191 13.86 4.51 6.34
C ALA A 191 13.82 3.94 7.77
N ASN A 192 12.68 4.05 8.44
CA ASN A 192 12.45 3.51 9.78
C ASN A 192 12.02 2.04 9.82
N ALA A 193 11.81 1.41 8.65
CA ALA A 193 11.45 0.01 8.55
C ALA A 193 12.67 -0.92 8.65
N ASP A 194 12.48 -2.05 9.30
CA ASP A 194 13.53 -3.07 9.44
C ASP A 194 13.50 -4.06 8.26
N TRP A 195 14.11 -3.65 7.15
CA TRP A 195 14.22 -4.47 5.94
C TRP A 195 15.04 -5.75 6.14
N GLN A 196 15.97 -5.77 7.09
CA GLN A 196 16.87 -6.91 7.31
C GLN A 196 16.18 -8.06 8.03
N LYS A 197 15.22 -7.76 8.88
CA LYS A 197 14.42 -8.77 9.60
C LYS A 197 13.22 -9.28 8.81
N ALA A 198 12.94 -8.68 7.67
CA ALA A 198 11.80 -9.08 6.85
C ALA A 198 12.07 -10.42 6.16
N ASP A 199 11.36 -11.45 6.59
CA ASP A 199 11.42 -12.77 5.97
C ASP A 199 11.05 -12.67 4.49
N HIS A 200 11.87 -13.29 3.62
CA HIS A 200 11.67 -13.28 2.16
C HIS A 200 11.41 -11.88 1.57
N PHE A 201 12.07 -10.84 2.09
CA PHE A 201 11.87 -9.43 1.72
C PHE A 201 10.45 -8.88 1.97
N GLY A 202 9.59 -9.60 2.66
CA GLY A 202 8.18 -9.23 2.88
C GLY A 202 7.97 -8.12 3.92
N ALA A 203 8.74 -7.03 3.86
CA ALA A 203 8.62 -5.93 4.80
C ALA A 203 7.26 -5.23 4.68
N ILE A 204 6.57 -5.10 5.81
CA ILE A 204 5.31 -4.36 5.93
C ILE A 204 5.61 -2.99 6.55
N LEU A 205 5.41 -1.93 5.76
CA LEU A 205 5.83 -0.57 6.09
C LEU A 205 4.75 0.26 6.80
N THR A 206 3.62 -0.34 7.18
CA THR A 206 2.54 0.36 7.90
C THR A 206 2.94 0.62 9.34
N ASP A 207 2.51 1.78 9.86
CA ASP A 207 2.68 2.20 11.26
C ASP A 207 4.13 2.17 11.75
N GLN A 208 5.06 2.68 10.91
CA GLN A 208 6.45 2.83 11.28
C GLN A 208 6.66 3.98 12.26
N PRO A 209 7.67 3.90 13.15
CA PRO A 209 8.02 5.00 14.04
C PRO A 209 8.55 6.19 13.26
N GLY A 210 8.64 7.34 13.92
CA GLY A 210 9.18 8.59 13.38
C GLY A 210 8.11 9.64 13.15
N LYS A 211 8.34 10.85 13.69
CA LYS A 211 7.37 11.96 13.66
C LYS A 211 6.92 12.37 12.26
N GLU A 212 7.75 12.10 11.24
CA GLU A 212 7.46 12.43 9.84
C GLU A 212 6.94 11.23 9.04
N SER A 213 6.91 10.03 9.63
CA SER A 213 6.51 8.80 8.94
C SER A 213 5.02 8.78 8.60
N TRP A 214 4.70 8.59 7.30
CA TRP A 214 3.32 8.33 6.88
C TRP A 214 2.87 6.95 7.35
N PRO A 215 1.73 6.83 8.05
CA PRO A 215 1.37 5.58 8.71
C PRO A 215 0.89 4.46 7.75
N ILE A 216 0.50 4.79 6.52
CA ILE A 216 -0.02 3.81 5.55
C ILE A 216 0.92 3.73 4.35
N THR A 217 2.19 3.42 4.61
CA THR A 217 3.21 3.21 3.57
C THR A 217 3.29 1.72 3.22
N GLY A 218 3.53 1.40 1.96
CA GLY A 218 3.68 0.06 1.46
C GLY A 218 4.75 -0.06 0.37
N ALA A 219 5.12 -1.29 0.06
CA ALA A 219 6.00 -1.61 -1.06
C ALA A 219 5.27 -2.52 -2.06
N SER A 220 5.59 -2.36 -3.34
CA SER A 220 5.19 -3.32 -4.38
C SER A 220 6.31 -4.32 -4.56
N PHE A 221 5.95 -5.59 -4.55
CA PHE A 221 6.85 -6.72 -4.70
C PHE A 221 6.69 -7.35 -6.07
N ILE A 222 7.81 -7.73 -6.68
CA ILE A 222 7.83 -8.56 -7.88
C ILE A 222 7.94 -10.02 -7.44
N LEU A 223 7.17 -10.88 -8.09
CA LEU A 223 7.11 -12.33 -7.89
C LEU A 223 7.63 -13.01 -9.16
N ILE A 224 8.65 -13.85 -9.04
CA ILE A 224 9.22 -14.63 -10.16
C ILE A 224 9.46 -16.07 -9.74
N TYR A 225 9.55 -16.98 -10.71
CA TYR A 225 9.88 -18.38 -10.46
C TYR A 225 11.35 -18.56 -10.09
N LYS A 226 11.64 -19.45 -9.15
CA LYS A 226 13.01 -19.92 -8.83
C LYS A 226 13.60 -20.69 -10.01
N GLN A 227 12.79 -21.55 -10.63
CA GLN A 227 13.19 -22.36 -11.78
C GLN A 227 12.62 -21.75 -13.07
N GLN A 228 13.50 -21.36 -13.95
CA GLN A 228 13.19 -20.72 -15.22
C GLN A 228 13.34 -21.71 -16.38
N GLY A 229 12.36 -21.74 -17.28
CA GLY A 229 12.39 -22.63 -18.45
C GLY A 229 13.30 -22.14 -19.57
N ASP A 230 13.55 -20.82 -19.65
CA ASP A 230 14.38 -20.18 -20.68
C ASP A 230 15.38 -19.23 -20.00
N ALA A 231 16.67 -19.58 -20.06
CA ALA A 231 17.74 -18.80 -19.43
C ALA A 231 17.92 -17.40 -20.06
N ALA A 232 17.73 -17.27 -21.37
CA ALA A 232 17.90 -15.99 -22.07
C ALA A 232 16.79 -15.01 -21.69
N LYS A 233 15.55 -15.49 -21.69
CA LYS A 233 14.38 -14.72 -21.28
C LYS A 233 14.47 -14.31 -19.80
N ALA A 234 14.85 -15.23 -18.93
CA ALA A 234 15.03 -14.96 -17.51
C ALA A 234 16.13 -13.91 -17.27
N LYS A 235 17.26 -14.02 -17.99
CA LYS A 235 18.33 -13.02 -17.91
C LYS A 235 17.88 -11.64 -18.38
N ALA A 236 17.10 -11.56 -19.45
CA ALA A 236 16.53 -10.31 -19.95
C ALA A 236 15.59 -9.67 -18.92
N MET A 237 14.71 -10.48 -18.28
CA MET A 237 13.80 -10.03 -17.22
C MET A 237 14.57 -9.47 -16.00
N LEU A 238 15.60 -10.17 -15.51
CA LEU A 238 16.41 -9.70 -14.37
C LEU A 238 17.19 -8.43 -14.72
N LYS A 239 17.75 -8.33 -15.94
CA LYS A 239 18.40 -7.10 -16.43
C LYS A 239 17.44 -5.91 -16.49
N PHE A 240 16.17 -6.15 -16.84
CA PHE A 240 15.15 -5.12 -16.83
C PHE A 240 14.92 -4.59 -15.39
N PHE A 241 14.77 -5.47 -14.39
CA PHE A 241 14.59 -5.04 -13.00
C PHE A 241 15.85 -4.38 -12.43
N ASP A 242 17.04 -4.87 -12.76
CA ASP A 242 18.30 -4.21 -12.39
C ASP A 242 18.40 -2.80 -12.98
N TRP A 243 18.03 -2.66 -14.27
CA TRP A 243 17.96 -1.35 -14.91
C TRP A 243 16.97 -0.42 -14.20
N CYS A 244 15.81 -0.91 -13.80
CA CYS A 244 14.82 -0.14 -13.05
C CYS A 244 15.39 0.38 -11.72
N TYR A 245 16.11 -0.44 -10.98
CA TYR A 245 16.76 -0.02 -9.73
C TYR A 245 17.80 1.08 -9.96
N ARG A 246 18.65 0.95 -11.00
CA ARG A 246 19.79 1.83 -11.24
C ARG A 246 19.43 3.12 -11.98
N ASN A 247 18.44 3.06 -12.86
CA ASN A 247 18.11 4.15 -13.78
C ASN A 247 16.67 4.62 -13.69
N GLY A 248 15.79 3.89 -13.00
CA GLY A 248 14.36 4.21 -12.91
C GLY A 248 14.00 5.18 -11.79
N GLN A 249 14.95 5.69 -11.01
CA GLN A 249 14.68 6.49 -9.81
C GLN A 249 13.94 7.80 -10.11
N GLU A 250 14.40 8.55 -11.11
CA GLU A 250 13.75 9.81 -11.53
C GLU A 250 12.36 9.55 -12.12
N LEU A 251 12.20 8.47 -12.88
CA LEU A 251 10.90 8.07 -13.42
C LEU A 251 9.93 7.70 -12.31
N ALA A 252 10.39 6.94 -11.32
CA ALA A 252 9.58 6.61 -10.14
C ALA A 252 9.14 7.88 -9.40
N ALA A 253 10.07 8.79 -9.12
CA ALA A 253 9.79 10.06 -8.43
C ALA A 253 8.82 10.94 -9.22
N SER A 254 8.93 10.97 -10.56
CA SER A 254 8.00 11.73 -11.42
C SER A 254 6.57 11.20 -11.41
N LEU A 255 6.39 9.96 -10.95
CA LEU A 255 5.10 9.29 -10.76
C LEU A 255 4.68 9.23 -9.27
N ASP A 256 5.35 10.00 -8.41
CA ASP A 256 5.10 10.06 -6.96
C ASP A 256 5.38 8.76 -6.21
N TYR A 257 6.22 7.88 -6.76
CA TYR A 257 6.71 6.67 -6.10
C TYR A 257 8.11 6.87 -5.52
N ILE A 258 8.44 6.04 -4.53
CA ILE A 258 9.72 6.07 -3.83
C ILE A 258 10.57 4.89 -4.28
N PRO A 259 11.76 5.14 -4.82
CA PRO A 259 12.70 4.09 -5.20
C PRO A 259 13.15 3.25 -4.00
N ILE A 260 13.49 1.99 -4.26
CA ILE A 260 14.09 1.11 -3.25
C ILE A 260 15.56 1.53 -3.01
N PRO A 261 16.00 1.67 -1.74
CA PRO A 261 17.37 2.05 -1.42
C PRO A 261 18.40 1.03 -1.94
N GLU A 262 19.57 1.51 -2.36
CA GLU A 262 20.66 0.67 -2.90
C GLU A 262 21.06 -0.48 -1.98
N LYS A 263 21.12 -0.24 -0.69
CA LYS A 263 21.40 -1.27 0.32
C LYS A 263 20.43 -2.45 0.25
N VAL A 264 19.16 -2.20 -0.11
CA VAL A 264 18.12 -3.23 -0.22
C VAL A 264 18.28 -3.97 -1.55
N TYR A 265 18.34 -3.27 -2.69
CA TYR A 265 18.41 -3.95 -3.97
C TYR A 265 19.74 -4.69 -4.21
N SER A 266 20.85 -4.27 -3.62
CA SER A 266 22.09 -5.06 -3.61
C SER A 266 21.94 -6.42 -2.94
N THR A 267 21.02 -6.54 -1.97
CA THR A 267 20.67 -7.81 -1.35
C THR A 267 19.74 -8.63 -2.26
N VAL A 268 18.86 -7.97 -2.99
CA VAL A 268 18.00 -8.62 -4.02
C VAL A 268 18.84 -9.24 -5.14
N GLU A 269 19.90 -8.58 -5.62
CA GLU A 269 20.81 -9.13 -6.62
C GLU A 269 21.47 -10.43 -6.13
N LYS A 270 21.86 -10.50 -4.86
CA LYS A 270 22.38 -11.73 -4.24
C LYS A 270 21.32 -12.84 -4.18
N LEU A 271 20.06 -12.47 -3.93
CA LEU A 271 18.95 -13.41 -3.96
C LEU A 271 18.79 -13.99 -5.38
N TRP A 272 18.85 -13.16 -6.43
CA TRP A 272 18.76 -13.62 -7.82
C TRP A 272 19.89 -14.59 -8.17
N ALA A 273 21.14 -14.23 -7.82
CA ALA A 273 22.31 -15.07 -8.08
C ALA A 273 22.21 -16.46 -7.40
N GLY A 274 21.63 -16.51 -6.21
CA GLY A 274 21.52 -17.76 -5.45
C GLY A 274 20.27 -18.58 -5.71
N LYS A 275 19.18 -17.99 -6.21
CA LYS A 275 17.86 -18.62 -6.22
C LYS A 275 17.19 -18.70 -7.59
N VAL A 276 17.62 -17.91 -8.58
CA VAL A 276 17.03 -17.93 -9.93
C VAL A 276 17.90 -18.79 -10.83
N LEU A 277 17.40 -19.98 -11.16
CA LEU A 277 18.15 -21.00 -11.91
C LEU A 277 17.44 -21.34 -13.22
N ALA A 278 18.22 -21.67 -14.25
CA ALA A 278 17.75 -22.29 -15.49
C ALA A 278 18.62 -23.51 -15.80
N GLY A 279 18.00 -24.68 -15.95
CA GLY A 279 18.74 -25.93 -16.12
C GLY A 279 19.74 -26.24 -14.98
N GLY A 280 19.42 -25.82 -13.76
CA GLY A 280 20.27 -26.00 -12.57
C GLY A 280 21.42 -25.01 -12.44
N LYS A 281 21.58 -24.05 -13.37
CA LYS A 281 22.62 -23.01 -13.33
C LYS A 281 22.07 -21.63 -12.98
N PRO A 282 22.80 -20.80 -12.21
CA PRO A 282 22.41 -19.43 -11.93
C PRO A 282 22.22 -18.62 -13.21
N VAL A 283 21.12 -17.88 -13.29
CA VAL A 283 20.81 -16.97 -14.40
C VAL A 283 21.51 -15.62 -14.23
N TRP A 284 21.63 -15.15 -12.98
CA TRP A 284 22.26 -13.89 -12.62
C TRP A 284 23.68 -14.14 -12.10
N GLN A 285 24.66 -13.41 -12.67
CA GLN A 285 26.08 -13.50 -12.32
C GLN A 285 26.66 -12.10 -12.12
#